data_507a6db685848b66219bbd1f994f09ce
#
_entry.id   507a6db685848b66219bbd1f994f09ce
#
_cell.length_a   1.000
_cell.length_b   1.000
_cell.length_c   1.000
_cell.angle_alpha   90.00
_cell.angle_beta   90.00
_cell.angle_gamma   90.00
#
_symmetry.space_group_name_H-M   'P 1'
#
loop_
_entity.id
_entity.type
_entity.pdbx_description
1 polymer ?
#
loop_
_entity_poly.entity_id
_entity_poly.type
_entity_poly.pdbx_seq_one_letter_code
_entity_poly.pdbx_strand_id
1 'polypeptide(L)'
;MEVTKRFVVKGYVDASFDSDLDDSKSQTGYVYMLNGGAVSWCSCKQSVVAGSTCEAEYIAASEAANEGVWMKEFISDLGVIPSASGPMKIFCDNTGAIALAKESRFHKRTKHIKRRFNSICDQVKEGDIEICKIHTDLNVADPLTKPLPRAKHDQHQGSMGVRIITV
;
A
#
# COMPACT_ATOMS: atom_id res chain seq x y z
N MET A 1 -4.26 29.40 19.98
CA MET A 1 -4.28 27.93 20.04
C MET A 1 -3.74 27.42 18.70
N GLU A 2 -2.43 27.16 18.64
CA GLU A 2 -1.80 26.61 17.45
C GLU A 2 -2.31 25.18 17.25
N VAL A 3 -3.10 24.97 16.22
CA VAL A 3 -3.43 23.63 15.72
C VAL A 3 -2.14 23.12 15.08
N THR A 4 -1.34 22.40 15.83
CA THR A 4 -0.20 21.66 15.29
C THR A 4 -0.77 20.67 14.30
N LYS A 5 -0.76 20.99 13.01
CA LYS A 5 -1.13 20.08 11.94
C LYS A 5 -0.18 18.90 12.04
N ARG A 6 -0.68 17.79 12.54
CA ARG A 6 0.07 16.54 12.63
C ARG A 6 0.25 16.04 11.20
N PHE A 7 1.45 16.14 10.68
CA PHE A 7 1.80 15.54 9.40
C PHE A 7 1.75 14.01 9.56
N VAL A 8 0.72 13.38 9.01
CA VAL A 8 0.54 11.93 9.07
C VAL A 8 0.58 11.39 7.66
N VAL A 9 1.58 10.56 7.38
CA VAL A 9 1.64 9.79 6.14
C VAL A 9 0.83 8.51 6.30
N LYS A 10 0.03 8.18 5.27
CA LYS A 10 -0.76 6.95 5.20
C LYS A 10 -0.57 6.30 3.84
N GLY A 11 -0.27 5.00 3.83
CA GLY A 11 -0.23 4.19 2.62
C GLY A 11 -1.57 3.50 2.38
N TYR A 12 -1.91 3.27 1.11
CA TYR A 12 -3.02 2.43 0.67
C TYR A 12 -2.48 1.48 -0.37
N VAL A 13 -2.91 0.23 -0.35
CA VAL A 13 -2.45 -0.81 -1.26
C VAL A 13 -3.60 -1.65 -1.76
N ASP A 14 -3.52 -2.04 -3.02
CA ASP A 14 -4.45 -2.92 -3.71
C ASP A 14 -3.73 -3.81 -4.73
N ALA A 15 -4.32 -4.92 -5.11
CA ALA A 15 -3.87 -5.75 -6.21
C ALA A 15 -5.03 -6.17 -7.10
N SER A 16 -4.77 -6.26 -8.41
CA SER A 16 -5.67 -6.91 -9.35
C SER A 16 -5.09 -8.27 -9.70
N PHE A 17 -5.72 -9.34 -9.22
CA PHE A 17 -5.26 -10.71 -9.41
C PHE A 17 -5.44 -11.16 -10.86
N ASP A 18 -4.41 -11.83 -11.43
CA ASP A 18 -4.44 -12.44 -12.77
C ASP A 18 -4.96 -11.46 -13.85
N SER A 19 -4.48 -10.21 -13.79
CA SER A 19 -4.99 -9.14 -14.65
C SER A 19 -4.36 -9.09 -16.04
N ASP A 20 -3.21 -9.73 -16.23
CA ASP A 20 -2.52 -9.81 -17.51
C ASP A 20 -2.84 -11.14 -18.20
N LEU A 21 -3.45 -11.04 -19.39
CA LEU A 21 -3.90 -12.22 -20.17
C LEU A 21 -2.74 -13.01 -20.79
N ASP A 22 -1.57 -12.39 -20.95
CA ASP A 22 -0.43 -13.02 -21.62
C ASP A 22 0.42 -13.86 -20.65
N ASP A 23 0.66 -13.37 -19.42
CA ASP A 23 1.56 -14.02 -18.49
C ASP A 23 0.94 -14.27 -17.08
N SER A 24 -0.37 -14.09 -16.93
CA SER A 24 -1.12 -14.32 -15.69
C SER A 24 -0.56 -13.56 -14.47
N LYS A 25 0.13 -12.46 -14.70
CA LYS A 25 0.65 -11.63 -13.62
C LYS A 25 -0.39 -10.64 -13.12
N SER A 26 -0.34 -10.42 -11.83
CA SER A 26 -1.19 -9.46 -11.14
C SER A 26 -0.63 -8.04 -11.25
N GLN A 27 -1.48 -7.05 -11.03
CA GLN A 27 -1.12 -5.64 -10.96
C GLN A 27 -1.02 -5.21 -9.50
N THR A 28 0.07 -4.58 -9.12
CA THR A 28 0.22 -3.89 -7.82
C THR A 28 -0.15 -2.42 -7.97
N GLY A 29 -0.93 -1.90 -7.02
CA GLY A 29 -1.17 -0.47 -6.86
C GLY A 29 -0.94 -0.04 -5.43
N TYR A 30 -0.18 1.04 -5.22
CA TYR A 30 -0.11 1.69 -3.92
C TYR A 30 -0.02 3.20 -4.05
N VAL A 31 -0.48 3.91 -3.04
CA VAL A 31 -0.37 5.36 -2.92
C VAL A 31 -0.12 5.76 -1.48
N TYR A 32 0.84 6.64 -1.28
CA TYR A 32 1.12 7.30 -0.01
C TYR A 32 0.56 8.71 -0.02
N MET A 33 -0.19 9.02 1.03
CA MET A 33 -0.90 10.27 1.21
C MET A 33 -0.28 11.08 2.36
N LEU A 34 -0.08 12.37 2.13
CA LEU A 34 0.31 13.34 3.17
C LEU A 34 -0.67 14.51 3.15
N ASN A 35 -1.35 14.74 4.28
CA ASN A 35 -2.31 15.84 4.43
C ASN A 35 -3.36 15.95 3.31
N GLY A 36 -3.85 14.81 2.81
CA GLY A 36 -4.88 14.76 1.77
C GLY A 36 -4.37 14.89 0.34
N GLY A 37 -3.06 14.88 0.12
CA GLY A 37 -2.43 14.82 -1.21
C GLY A 37 -1.59 13.57 -1.40
N ALA A 38 -1.63 12.97 -2.59
CA ALA A 38 -0.75 11.88 -2.97
C ALA A 38 0.69 12.39 -3.15
N VAL A 39 1.65 11.74 -2.50
CA VAL A 39 3.07 12.12 -2.50
C VAL A 39 3.98 11.06 -3.13
N SER A 40 3.59 9.79 -3.08
CA SER A 40 4.23 8.69 -3.81
C SER A 40 3.17 7.69 -4.24
N TRP A 41 3.32 7.09 -5.42
CA TRP A 41 2.40 6.07 -5.93
C TRP A 41 3.08 5.16 -6.94
N CYS A 42 2.52 3.98 -7.11
CA CYS A 42 2.93 3.02 -8.12
C CYS A 42 1.71 2.29 -8.70
N SER A 43 1.77 2.02 -9.98
CA SER A 43 0.90 1.08 -10.66
C SER A 43 1.81 0.23 -11.57
N CYS A 44 2.08 -1.01 -11.20
CA CYS A 44 3.03 -1.84 -11.92
C CYS A 44 2.62 -3.32 -11.93
N LYS A 45 3.02 -4.01 -12.99
CA LYS A 45 2.88 -5.46 -13.11
C LYS A 45 3.80 -6.15 -12.10
N GLN A 46 3.28 -7.14 -11.37
CA GLN A 46 4.07 -7.94 -10.43
C GLN A 46 5.15 -8.74 -11.18
N SER A 47 6.30 -8.88 -10.59
CA SER A 47 7.44 -9.60 -11.20
C SER A 47 7.31 -11.12 -11.13
N VAL A 48 6.33 -11.63 -10.36
CA VAL A 48 6.03 -13.05 -10.18
C VAL A 48 4.54 -13.29 -10.39
N VAL A 49 4.18 -14.53 -10.70
CA VAL A 49 2.77 -14.96 -10.77
C VAL A 49 2.32 -15.30 -9.36
N ALA A 50 1.23 -14.70 -8.91
CA ALA A 50 0.58 -15.04 -7.66
C ALA A 50 -0.34 -16.24 -7.84
N GLY A 51 -0.41 -17.13 -6.87
CA GLY A 51 -1.27 -18.33 -6.90
C GLY A 51 -2.69 -18.06 -6.43
N SER A 52 -3.00 -16.88 -5.93
CA SER A 52 -4.31 -16.48 -5.43
C SER A 52 -4.42 -14.97 -5.27
N THR A 53 -5.64 -14.47 -5.14
CA THR A 53 -5.90 -13.04 -4.81
C THR A 53 -5.19 -12.63 -3.52
N CYS A 54 -5.24 -13.47 -2.49
CA CYS A 54 -4.58 -13.21 -1.21
C CYS A 54 -3.06 -13.07 -1.36
N GLU A 55 -2.45 -13.89 -2.22
CA GLU A 55 -1.03 -13.83 -2.52
C GLU A 55 -0.66 -12.58 -3.33
N ALA A 56 -1.47 -12.21 -4.32
CA ALA A 56 -1.28 -10.98 -5.08
C ALA A 56 -1.32 -9.74 -4.17
N GLU A 57 -2.28 -9.70 -3.26
CA GLU A 57 -2.41 -8.63 -2.26
C GLU A 57 -1.24 -8.61 -1.27
N TYR A 58 -0.75 -9.77 -0.84
CA TYR A 58 0.43 -9.87 0.01
C TYR A 58 1.69 -9.36 -0.68
N ILE A 59 1.89 -9.70 -1.97
CA ILE A 59 3.00 -9.19 -2.78
C ILE A 59 2.92 -7.67 -2.90
N ALA A 60 1.73 -7.14 -3.22
CA ALA A 60 1.52 -5.70 -3.32
C ALA A 60 1.80 -4.99 -1.98
N ALA A 61 1.31 -5.55 -0.87
CA ALA A 61 1.56 -5.02 0.46
C ALA A 61 3.06 -4.99 0.82
N SER A 62 3.82 -6.01 0.39
CA SER A 62 5.26 -6.06 0.60
C SER A 62 6.00 -4.99 -0.21
N GLU A 63 5.60 -4.75 -1.46
CA GLU A 63 6.17 -3.68 -2.29
C GLU A 63 5.85 -2.30 -1.70
N ALA A 64 4.60 -2.08 -1.27
CA ALA A 64 4.21 -0.85 -0.58
C ALA A 64 4.97 -0.66 0.74
N ALA A 65 5.20 -1.73 1.51
CA ALA A 65 5.91 -1.66 2.78
C ALA A 65 7.37 -1.22 2.60
N ASN A 66 8.05 -1.70 1.57
CA ASN A 66 9.42 -1.27 1.26
C ASN A 66 9.48 0.24 0.94
N GLU A 67 8.53 0.75 0.16
CA GLU A 67 8.40 2.20 -0.09
C GLU A 67 8.08 2.97 1.19
N GLY A 68 7.23 2.41 2.06
CA GLY A 68 6.87 3.01 3.35
C GLY A 68 8.04 3.16 4.30
N VAL A 69 8.90 2.15 4.40
CA VAL A 69 10.13 2.20 5.21
C VAL A 69 11.06 3.29 4.67
N TRP A 70 11.33 3.28 3.37
CA TRP A 70 12.14 4.32 2.74
C TRP A 70 11.57 5.73 2.98
N MET A 71 10.27 5.90 2.81
CA MET A 71 9.62 7.19 3.05
C MET A 71 9.72 7.65 4.51
N LYS A 72 9.59 6.71 5.46
CA LYS A 72 9.75 7.00 6.90
C LYS A 72 11.15 7.50 7.21
N GLU A 73 12.18 6.84 6.67
CA GLU A 73 13.58 7.25 6.80
C GLU A 73 13.81 8.63 6.17
N PHE A 74 13.37 8.82 4.94
CA PHE A 74 13.50 10.09 4.22
C PHE A 74 12.87 11.27 4.97
N ILE A 75 11.64 11.11 5.48
CA ILE A 75 10.94 12.14 6.25
C ILE A 75 11.66 12.41 7.59
N SER A 76 12.20 11.36 8.21
CA SER A 76 13.00 11.50 9.44
C SER A 76 14.27 12.33 9.21
N ASP A 77 14.96 12.05 8.11
CA ASP A 77 16.20 12.75 7.74
C ASP A 77 15.96 14.23 7.40
N LEU A 78 14.82 14.56 6.83
CA LEU A 78 14.43 15.94 6.57
C LEU A 78 14.23 16.76 7.86
N GLY A 79 13.99 16.11 9.00
CA GLY A 79 13.80 16.78 10.30
C GLY A 79 12.55 17.68 10.38
N VAL A 80 11.65 17.60 9.41
CA VAL A 80 10.45 18.45 9.31
C VAL A 80 9.27 17.95 10.13
N ILE A 81 9.32 16.69 10.57
CA ILE A 81 8.26 16.07 11.38
C ILE A 81 8.84 15.54 12.68
N PRO A 82 8.61 16.21 13.82
CA PRO A 82 9.16 15.81 15.11
C PRO A 82 8.67 14.45 15.63
N SER A 83 7.69 13.82 15.00
CA SER A 83 7.00 12.63 15.51
C SER A 83 6.80 11.50 14.49
N ALA A 84 7.75 11.30 13.57
CA ALA A 84 7.77 10.09 12.72
C ALA A 84 8.13 8.80 13.53
N SER A 85 7.92 8.82 14.85
CA SER A 85 8.37 7.77 15.79
C SER A 85 7.47 6.53 15.82
N GLY A 86 6.33 6.53 15.15
CA GLY A 86 5.42 5.39 15.07
C GLY A 86 5.56 4.59 13.77
N PRO A 87 4.89 3.42 13.68
CA PRO A 87 4.85 2.65 12.45
C PRO A 87 4.16 3.41 11.32
N MET A 88 4.65 3.23 10.08
CA MET A 88 3.96 3.71 8.89
C MET A 88 2.71 2.85 8.66
N LYS A 89 1.54 3.49 8.64
CA LYS A 89 0.26 2.79 8.42
C LYS A 89 0.00 2.55 6.95
N ILE A 90 -0.25 1.29 6.59
CA ILE A 90 -0.65 0.87 5.24
C ILE A 90 -2.02 0.22 5.33
N PHE A 91 -2.98 0.75 4.59
CA PHE A 91 -4.34 0.24 4.54
C PHE A 91 -4.51 -0.76 3.39
N CYS A 92 -5.01 -1.96 3.72
CA CYS A 92 -5.27 -3.06 2.81
C CYS A 92 -6.68 -3.60 3.05
N ASP A 93 -7.41 -3.97 2.01
CA ASP A 93 -8.76 -4.50 2.14
C ASP A 93 -8.84 -6.04 2.18
N ASN A 94 -7.71 -6.73 2.00
CA ASN A 94 -7.63 -8.19 2.06
C ASN A 94 -7.20 -8.69 3.43
N THR A 95 -8.13 -9.33 4.15
CA THR A 95 -7.85 -9.87 5.50
C THR A 95 -6.83 -11.00 5.51
N GLY A 96 -6.79 -11.81 4.45
CA GLY A 96 -5.81 -12.90 4.31
C GLY A 96 -4.39 -12.37 4.15
N ALA A 97 -4.19 -11.35 3.32
CA ALA A 97 -2.90 -10.69 3.14
C ALA A 97 -2.43 -10.02 4.43
N ILE A 98 -3.34 -9.38 5.18
CA ILE A 98 -3.05 -8.78 6.49
C ILE A 98 -2.59 -9.86 7.48
N ALA A 99 -3.28 -11.00 7.51
CA ALA A 99 -2.91 -12.11 8.39
C ALA A 99 -1.52 -12.68 8.02
N LEU A 100 -1.24 -12.85 6.73
CA LEU A 100 0.08 -13.30 6.25
C LEU A 100 1.21 -12.34 6.67
N ALA A 101 0.97 -11.03 6.60
CA ALA A 101 1.96 -10.03 7.00
C ALA A 101 2.23 -10.00 8.52
N LYS A 102 1.21 -10.30 9.34
CA LYS A 102 1.30 -10.27 10.82
C LYS A 102 1.82 -11.57 11.43
N GLU A 103 1.63 -12.72 10.76
CA GLU A 103 1.93 -14.02 11.33
C GLU A 103 3.16 -14.68 10.68
N SER A 104 4.27 -14.71 11.37
CA SER A 104 5.50 -15.41 10.94
C SER A 104 5.35 -16.91 10.71
N ARG A 105 4.28 -17.53 11.22
CA ARG A 105 4.01 -18.98 11.07
C ARG A 105 3.62 -19.37 9.64
N PHE A 106 3.20 -18.44 8.81
CA PHE A 106 2.79 -18.70 7.42
C PHE A 106 3.97 -18.85 6.43
N HIS A 107 5.22 -18.65 6.84
CA HIS A 107 6.39 -18.90 6.00
C HIS A 107 6.40 -20.31 5.35
N LYS A 108 5.75 -21.30 5.97
CA LYS A 108 5.60 -22.63 5.37
C LYS A 108 4.62 -22.68 4.19
N ARG A 109 3.58 -21.83 4.19
CA ARG A 109 2.56 -21.77 3.14
C ARG A 109 2.95 -20.85 1.97
N THR A 110 3.89 -19.95 2.20
CA THR A 110 4.37 -18.97 1.20
C THR A 110 5.79 -19.29 0.71
N LYS A 111 6.23 -20.56 0.83
CA LYS A 111 7.58 -20.98 0.43
C LYS A 111 7.93 -20.68 -1.04
N HIS A 112 6.93 -20.67 -1.91
CA HIS A 112 7.07 -20.35 -3.32
C HIS A 112 7.15 -18.84 -3.61
N ILE A 113 6.71 -17.99 -2.67
CA ILE A 113 6.86 -16.54 -2.77
C ILE A 113 8.33 -16.19 -2.58
N LYS A 114 8.88 -15.36 -3.47
CA LYS A 114 10.28 -14.95 -3.37
C LYS A 114 10.56 -14.34 -2.00
N ARG A 115 11.70 -14.71 -1.42
CA ARG A 115 12.14 -14.29 -0.07
C ARG A 115 12.06 -12.79 0.16
N ARG A 116 12.20 -11.97 -0.89
CA ARG A 116 12.12 -10.50 -0.83
C ARG A 116 10.75 -10.00 -0.35
N PHE A 117 9.66 -10.76 -0.58
CA PHE A 117 8.32 -10.35 -0.14
C PHE A 117 8.07 -10.70 1.33
N ASN A 118 8.88 -11.56 1.93
CA ASN A 118 8.76 -11.89 3.35
C ASN A 118 9.32 -10.80 4.26
N SER A 119 10.02 -9.80 3.72
CA SER A 119 10.53 -8.65 4.48
C SER A 119 9.43 -7.88 5.21
N ILE A 120 8.20 -7.87 4.67
CA ILE A 120 7.06 -7.20 5.32
C ILE A 120 6.78 -7.76 6.72
N CYS A 121 6.97 -9.09 6.94
CA CYS A 121 6.76 -9.71 8.25
C CYS A 121 7.77 -9.20 9.28
N ASP A 122 9.01 -8.96 8.85
CA ASP A 122 10.06 -8.42 9.71
C ASP A 122 9.80 -6.95 10.00
N GLN A 123 9.45 -6.14 9.00
CA GLN A 123 9.10 -4.72 9.13
C GLN A 123 7.89 -4.50 10.06
N VAL A 124 6.89 -5.39 10.02
CA VAL A 124 5.74 -5.34 10.93
C VAL A 124 6.14 -5.69 12.36
N LYS A 125 7.00 -6.70 12.56
CA LYS A 125 7.50 -7.09 13.90
C LYS A 125 8.39 -6.02 14.52
N GLU A 126 9.23 -5.38 13.72
CA GLU A 126 10.14 -4.31 14.15
C GLU A 126 9.39 -3.02 14.45
N GLY A 127 8.12 -2.93 14.05
CA GLY A 127 7.28 -1.75 14.28
C GLY A 127 7.53 -0.61 13.29
N ASP A 128 8.13 -0.90 12.14
CA ASP A 128 8.30 0.07 11.07
C ASP A 128 7.01 0.25 10.27
N ILE A 129 6.28 -0.83 10.07
CA ILE A 129 5.03 -0.88 9.31
C ILE A 129 3.89 -1.43 10.18
N GLU A 130 2.72 -0.83 10.06
CA GLU A 130 1.45 -1.33 10.60
C GLU A 130 0.46 -1.54 9.45
N ILE A 131 0.06 -2.80 9.21
CA ILE A 131 -0.96 -3.11 8.20
C ILE A 131 -2.35 -3.03 8.84
N CYS A 132 -3.17 -2.13 8.32
CA CYS A 132 -4.52 -1.83 8.80
C CYS A 132 -5.58 -2.30 7.81
N LYS A 133 -6.72 -2.78 8.32
CA LYS A 133 -7.87 -3.10 7.48
C LYS A 133 -8.58 -1.84 7.03
N ILE A 134 -8.99 -1.80 5.75
CA ILE A 134 -9.91 -0.80 5.20
C ILE A 134 -11.04 -1.50 4.43
N HIS A 135 -12.17 -0.82 4.28
CA HIS A 135 -13.24 -1.27 3.39
C HIS A 135 -12.83 -1.02 1.93
N THR A 136 -13.14 -1.97 1.02
CA THR A 136 -12.76 -1.89 -0.40
C THR A 136 -13.18 -0.57 -1.05
N ASP A 137 -14.40 -0.08 -0.77
CA ASP A 137 -14.89 1.17 -1.35
C ASP A 137 -14.12 2.42 -0.88
N LEU A 138 -13.33 2.31 0.18
CA LEU A 138 -12.51 3.39 0.73
C LEU A 138 -11.03 3.23 0.38
N ASN A 139 -10.66 2.15 -0.36
CA ASN A 139 -9.29 1.90 -0.75
C ASN A 139 -8.87 2.83 -1.89
N VAL A 140 -8.11 3.86 -1.56
CA VAL A 140 -7.67 4.89 -2.52
C VAL A 140 -6.75 4.33 -3.61
N ALA A 141 -6.13 3.16 -3.39
CA ALA A 141 -5.28 2.50 -4.38
C ALA A 141 -6.05 1.74 -5.49
N ASP A 142 -7.35 1.52 -5.32
CA ASP A 142 -8.22 0.79 -6.26
C ASP A 142 -8.06 1.23 -7.74
N PRO A 143 -8.04 2.55 -8.08
CA PRO A 143 -7.90 2.98 -9.48
C PRO A 143 -6.51 2.74 -10.07
N LEU A 144 -5.52 2.35 -9.27
CA LEU A 144 -4.17 2.04 -9.73
C LEU A 144 -4.02 0.58 -10.21
N THR A 145 -5.02 -0.27 -9.96
CA THR A 145 -4.97 -1.70 -10.26
C THR A 145 -6.02 -2.16 -11.26
N LYS A 146 -7.15 -1.46 -11.36
CA LYS A 146 -8.28 -1.87 -12.22
C LYS A 146 -9.09 -0.67 -12.71
N PRO A 147 -9.77 -0.80 -13.88
CA PRO A 147 -10.71 0.22 -14.34
C PRO A 147 -11.92 0.28 -13.40
N LEU A 148 -12.33 1.48 -13.06
CA LEU A 148 -13.48 1.74 -12.19
C LEU A 148 -14.58 2.51 -12.94
N PRO A 149 -15.87 2.37 -12.55
CA PRO A 149 -16.92 3.27 -13.00
C PRO A 149 -16.53 4.73 -12.70
N ARG A 150 -16.89 5.64 -13.61
CA ARG A 150 -16.47 7.05 -13.56
C ARG A 150 -16.70 7.70 -12.20
N ALA A 151 -17.88 7.52 -11.60
CA ALA A 151 -18.20 8.11 -10.31
C ALA A 151 -17.25 7.66 -9.19
N LYS A 152 -16.90 6.35 -9.15
CA LYS A 152 -15.97 5.80 -8.16
C LYS A 152 -14.54 6.25 -8.42
N HIS A 153 -14.13 6.31 -9.69
CA HIS A 153 -12.84 6.84 -10.10
C HIS A 153 -12.67 8.29 -9.66
N ASP A 154 -13.66 9.15 -9.95
CA ASP A 154 -13.63 10.58 -9.60
C ASP A 154 -13.59 10.78 -8.07
N GLN A 155 -14.30 9.94 -7.31
CA GLN A 155 -14.25 9.93 -5.84
C GLN A 155 -12.82 9.64 -5.33
N HIS A 156 -12.17 8.58 -5.84
CA HIS A 156 -10.82 8.23 -5.43
C HIS A 156 -9.80 9.27 -5.87
N GLN A 157 -9.94 9.83 -7.08
CA GLN A 157 -9.12 10.93 -7.58
C GLN A 157 -9.21 12.14 -6.65
N GLY A 158 -10.42 12.52 -6.24
CA GLY A 158 -10.64 13.59 -5.26
C GLY A 158 -9.98 13.28 -3.91
N SER A 159 -10.06 12.02 -3.46
CA SER A 159 -9.41 11.56 -2.22
C SER A 159 -7.88 11.62 -2.28
N MET A 160 -7.28 11.47 -3.47
CA MET A 160 -5.84 11.65 -3.71
C MET A 160 -5.40 13.12 -3.76
N GLY A 161 -6.34 14.07 -3.65
CA GLY A 161 -6.03 15.48 -3.76
C GLY A 161 -5.79 15.97 -5.21
N VAL A 162 -6.06 15.13 -6.20
CA VAL A 162 -5.94 15.49 -7.62
C VAL A 162 -7.12 16.36 -8.01
N ARG A 163 -6.85 17.51 -8.60
CA ARG A 163 -7.87 18.47 -9.04
C ARG A 163 -7.64 18.89 -10.47
N ILE A 164 -8.72 19.10 -11.22
CA ILE A 164 -8.67 19.72 -12.54
C ILE A 164 -8.42 21.21 -12.33
N ILE A 165 -7.34 21.73 -12.89
CA ILE A 165 -7.10 23.16 -12.95
C ILE A 165 -7.79 23.66 -14.23
N THR A 166 -8.89 24.39 -14.09
CA THR A 166 -9.48 25.14 -15.21
C THR A 166 -8.66 26.42 -15.38
N VAL A 167 -7.95 26.53 -16.49
CA VAL A 167 -7.22 27.73 -16.90
C VAL A 167 -8.21 28.68 -17.61
#